data_8eb10de3d42b3f38fed86809340fe19a
#
_entry.id   8eb10de3d42b3f38fed86809340fe19a
#
_cell.length_a   1.000
_cell.length_b   1.000
_cell.length_c   1.000
_cell.angle_alpha   90.00
_cell.angle_beta   90.00
_cell.angle_gamma   90.00
#
_symmetry.space_group_name_H-M   'P 1'
#
loop_
_entity.id
_entity.type
_entity.pdbx_description
1 polymer ?
#
loop_
_entity_poly.entity_id
_entity_poly.type
_entity_poly.pdbx_seq_one_letter_code
_entity_poly.pdbx_strand_id
1 'polypeptide(L)'
;IIGYAELADRNLDKKELLRSYLEKIGICGQKMLSILDNVLELSRIETGNVVLEESAAEAESVLDDCLHMVSAEIEKKHQTLTISKDIIYPYIYMDISRFTEIILNLISNAIKYTGEGGTIRCSVRQLPAQKDGRCIQELSVSDNGIGMSEEFQKHIFESFTRERSSTVSGVEGTGLGMGIVKKLVEMMHGEIKIHSRVGEGSTFTIRIPCRIAAFEDTQTKRAQVHPNGKPLAGKRILLAEDNDLNAEIAIALLEEEGLLVERAADGVKCMEMLEKAPAHFYDLILM
;
A
#
# COMPACT_ATOMS: atom_id res chain seq x y z
N ILE A 1 -8.46 -16.64 -13.23
CA ILE A 1 -9.78 -16.00 -13.28
C ILE A 1 -10.69 -16.81 -14.20
N ILE A 2 -10.43 -16.85 -15.51
CA ILE A 2 -11.31 -17.47 -16.53
C ILE A 2 -11.72 -18.92 -16.12
N GLY A 3 -10.76 -19.78 -15.79
CA GLY A 3 -11.07 -21.17 -15.40
C GLY A 3 -11.96 -21.30 -14.16
N TYR A 4 -11.81 -20.39 -13.16
CA TYR A 4 -12.71 -20.39 -12.00
C TYR A 4 -14.09 -19.84 -12.35
N ALA A 5 -14.20 -18.88 -13.30
CA ALA A 5 -15.48 -18.39 -13.77
C ALA A 5 -16.25 -19.50 -14.51
N GLU A 6 -15.59 -20.29 -15.38
CA GLU A 6 -16.19 -21.44 -16.06
C GLU A 6 -16.62 -22.54 -15.07
N LEU A 7 -15.82 -22.78 -14.01
CA LEU A 7 -16.19 -23.75 -12.96
C LEU A 7 -17.36 -23.24 -12.11
N ALA A 8 -17.45 -21.94 -11.86
CA ALA A 8 -18.58 -21.33 -11.17
C ALA A 8 -19.86 -21.48 -11.98
N ASP A 9 -19.82 -21.17 -13.29
CA ASP A 9 -20.96 -21.30 -14.19
C ASP A 9 -21.50 -22.75 -14.27
N ARG A 10 -20.60 -23.74 -14.29
CA ARG A 10 -20.98 -25.17 -14.28
C ARG A 10 -21.53 -25.70 -12.95
N ASN A 11 -21.44 -24.95 -11.87
CA ASN A 11 -21.81 -25.39 -10.53
C ASN A 11 -22.73 -24.39 -9.80
N LEU A 12 -23.59 -23.69 -10.54
CA LEU A 12 -24.53 -22.68 -9.99
C LEU A 12 -25.42 -23.22 -8.87
N ASP A 13 -25.79 -24.50 -8.93
CA ASP A 13 -26.64 -25.18 -7.93
C ASP A 13 -25.91 -25.50 -6.61
N LYS A 14 -24.58 -25.44 -6.59
CA LYS A 14 -23.73 -25.81 -5.42
C LYS A 14 -23.19 -24.56 -4.74
N LYS A 15 -24.01 -23.92 -3.90
CA LYS A 15 -23.71 -22.62 -3.27
C LYS A 15 -22.31 -22.52 -2.61
N GLU A 16 -21.88 -23.55 -1.86
CA GLU A 16 -20.57 -23.56 -1.19
C GLU A 16 -19.41 -23.55 -2.20
N LEU A 17 -19.53 -24.37 -3.25
CA LEU A 17 -18.52 -24.48 -4.29
C LEU A 17 -18.46 -23.22 -5.15
N LEU A 18 -19.62 -22.67 -5.49
CA LEU A 18 -19.75 -21.40 -6.19
C LEU A 18 -19.07 -20.28 -5.42
N ARG A 19 -19.36 -20.16 -4.11
CA ARG A 19 -18.73 -19.16 -3.24
C ARG A 19 -17.21 -19.28 -3.22
N SER A 20 -16.69 -20.52 -3.10
CA SER A 20 -15.24 -20.77 -3.15
C SER A 20 -14.61 -20.35 -4.49
N TYR A 21 -15.29 -20.56 -5.61
CA TYR A 21 -14.79 -20.12 -6.92
C TYR A 21 -14.81 -18.59 -7.06
N LEU A 22 -15.87 -17.92 -6.58
CA LEU A 22 -15.96 -16.46 -6.58
C LEU A 22 -14.87 -15.82 -5.70
N GLU A 23 -14.60 -16.37 -4.52
CA GLU A 23 -13.49 -15.95 -3.67
C GLU A 23 -12.13 -16.07 -4.39
N LYS A 24 -11.90 -17.18 -5.09
CA LYS A 24 -10.67 -17.39 -5.86
C LYS A 24 -10.55 -16.42 -7.05
N ILE A 25 -11.65 -16.11 -7.70
CA ILE A 25 -11.70 -15.09 -8.76
C ILE A 25 -11.30 -13.72 -8.17
N GLY A 26 -11.88 -13.34 -7.03
CA GLY A 26 -11.56 -12.08 -6.35
C GLY A 26 -10.08 -12.01 -5.96
N ILE A 27 -9.52 -13.05 -5.34
CA ILE A 27 -8.09 -13.14 -4.99
C ILE A 27 -7.21 -12.99 -6.22
N CYS A 28 -7.54 -13.69 -7.32
CA CYS A 28 -6.77 -13.58 -8.57
C CYS A 28 -6.87 -12.19 -9.20
N GLY A 29 -8.06 -11.56 -9.13
CA GLY A 29 -8.27 -10.18 -9.61
C GLY A 29 -7.43 -9.17 -8.83
N GLN A 30 -7.47 -9.23 -7.51
CA GLN A 30 -6.66 -8.35 -6.65
C GLN A 30 -5.15 -8.53 -6.88
N LYS A 31 -4.67 -9.76 -7.06
CA LYS A 31 -3.26 -10.02 -7.42
C LYS A 31 -2.89 -9.39 -8.75
N MET A 32 -3.76 -9.46 -9.75
CA MET A 32 -3.52 -8.86 -11.07
C MET A 32 -3.47 -7.34 -10.99
N LEU A 33 -4.39 -6.71 -10.27
CA LEU A 33 -4.37 -5.27 -10.01
C LEU A 33 -3.08 -4.85 -9.30
N SER A 34 -2.68 -5.55 -8.23
CA SER A 34 -1.42 -5.25 -7.53
C SER A 34 -0.18 -5.35 -8.43
N ILE A 35 -0.15 -6.31 -9.38
CA ILE A 35 0.95 -6.41 -10.35
C ILE A 35 0.93 -5.22 -11.31
N LEU A 36 -0.25 -4.85 -11.82
CA LEU A 36 -0.40 -3.70 -12.73
C LEU A 36 0.01 -2.40 -12.05
N ASP A 37 -0.43 -2.16 -10.82
CA ASP A 37 -0.07 -0.98 -10.04
C ASP A 37 1.45 -0.89 -9.82
N ASN A 38 2.09 -2.00 -9.43
CA ASN A 38 3.53 -2.06 -9.26
C ASN A 38 4.30 -1.79 -10.57
N VAL A 39 3.82 -2.31 -11.73
CA VAL A 39 4.45 -2.06 -13.03
C VAL A 39 4.28 -0.61 -13.45
N LEU A 40 3.09 -0.04 -13.27
CA LEU A 40 2.82 1.36 -13.56
C LEU A 40 3.65 2.30 -12.66
N GLU A 41 3.75 1.98 -11.36
CA GLU A 41 4.56 2.72 -10.40
C GLU A 41 6.04 2.69 -10.81
N LEU A 42 6.59 1.51 -11.09
CA LEU A 42 7.97 1.37 -11.57
C LEU A 42 8.20 2.19 -12.84
N SER A 43 7.28 2.12 -13.81
CA SER A 43 7.36 2.89 -15.05
C SER A 43 7.34 4.41 -14.80
N ARG A 44 6.47 4.89 -13.89
CA ARG A 44 6.42 6.31 -13.50
C ARG A 44 7.71 6.78 -12.85
N ILE A 45 8.30 5.95 -11.99
CA ILE A 45 9.58 6.24 -11.32
C ILE A 45 10.72 6.29 -12.36
N GLU A 46 10.81 5.30 -13.25
CA GLU A 46 11.86 5.23 -14.29
C GLU A 46 11.78 6.39 -15.30
N THR A 47 10.58 6.85 -15.63
CA THR A 47 10.39 8.01 -16.52
C THR A 47 10.58 9.37 -15.83
N GLY A 48 10.86 9.38 -14.52
CA GLY A 48 11.03 10.60 -13.74
C GLY A 48 9.73 11.40 -13.51
N ASN A 49 8.58 10.78 -13.72
CA ASN A 49 7.26 11.41 -13.58
C ASN A 49 6.72 11.39 -12.13
N VAL A 50 7.47 10.83 -11.19
CA VAL A 50 7.12 10.87 -9.76
C VAL A 50 7.78 12.06 -9.11
N VAL A 51 6.97 12.91 -8.50
CA VAL A 51 7.42 14.04 -7.68
C VAL A 51 7.20 13.68 -6.22
N LEU A 52 8.21 13.87 -5.37
CA LEU A 52 8.06 13.67 -3.93
C LEU A 52 7.24 14.82 -3.32
N GLU A 53 6.25 14.47 -2.54
CA GLU A 53 5.39 15.41 -1.83
C GLU A 53 5.74 15.45 -0.33
N GLU A 54 6.86 16.09 0.00
CA GLU A 54 7.27 16.24 1.40
C GLU A 54 6.27 17.08 2.19
N SER A 55 5.85 16.58 3.33
CA SER A 55 5.03 17.29 4.31
C SER A 55 5.58 17.07 5.72
N ALA A 56 5.30 18.03 6.61
CA ALA A 56 5.65 17.87 8.01
C ALA A 56 4.80 16.75 8.63
N ALA A 57 5.46 15.79 9.26
CA ALA A 57 4.84 14.60 9.83
C ALA A 57 5.44 14.30 11.20
N GLU A 58 4.67 13.63 12.04
CA GLU A 58 5.14 13.03 13.27
C GLU A 58 5.91 11.75 12.96
N ALA A 59 7.18 11.69 13.33
CA ALA A 59 8.09 10.61 12.96
C ALA A 59 7.68 9.22 13.48
N GLU A 60 6.93 9.17 14.59
CA GLU A 60 6.48 7.92 15.21
C GLU A 60 5.20 7.36 14.59
N SER A 61 4.26 8.21 14.16
CA SER A 61 2.93 7.79 13.75
C SER A 61 2.93 6.92 12.49
N VAL A 62 3.83 7.22 11.55
CA VAL A 62 3.89 6.50 10.26
C VAL A 62 4.17 5.00 10.44
N LEU A 63 5.04 4.66 11.40
CA LEU A 63 5.33 3.24 11.68
C LEU A 63 4.12 2.56 12.34
N ASP A 64 3.46 3.22 13.28
CA ASP A 64 2.30 2.64 13.97
C ASP A 64 1.16 2.34 13.01
N ASP A 65 0.85 3.25 12.09
CA ASP A 65 -0.18 3.05 11.07
C ASP A 65 0.14 1.84 10.19
N CYS A 66 1.40 1.69 9.74
CA CYS A 66 1.83 0.53 8.96
C CYS A 66 1.68 -0.79 9.73
N LEU A 67 2.00 -0.80 11.02
CA LEU A 67 1.93 -1.99 11.84
C LEU A 67 0.49 -2.43 12.10
N HIS A 68 -0.43 -1.49 12.24
CA HIS A 68 -1.86 -1.79 12.31
C HIS A 68 -2.37 -2.48 11.04
N MET A 69 -1.91 -2.06 9.87
CA MET A 69 -2.32 -2.65 8.59
C MET A 69 -1.91 -4.13 8.44
N VAL A 70 -0.79 -4.53 9.03
CA VAL A 70 -0.24 -5.90 8.88
C VAL A 70 -0.52 -6.81 10.07
N SER A 71 -1.19 -6.33 11.12
CA SER A 71 -1.43 -7.06 12.38
C SER A 71 -2.15 -8.40 12.16
N ALA A 72 -3.18 -8.42 11.32
CA ALA A 72 -3.95 -9.63 11.03
C ALA A 72 -3.11 -10.73 10.35
N GLU A 73 -2.16 -10.36 9.48
CA GLU A 73 -1.27 -11.33 8.82
C GLU A 73 -0.26 -11.94 9.80
N ILE A 74 0.27 -11.12 10.71
CA ILE A 74 1.18 -11.55 11.78
C ILE A 74 0.47 -12.53 12.73
N GLU A 75 -0.75 -12.20 13.17
CA GLU A 75 -1.57 -13.07 14.03
C GLU A 75 -1.88 -14.40 13.34
N LYS A 76 -2.28 -14.37 12.06
CA LYS A 76 -2.58 -15.58 11.28
C LYS A 76 -1.43 -16.56 11.20
N LYS A 77 -0.19 -16.07 11.21
CA LYS A 77 1.03 -16.89 11.20
C LYS A 77 1.63 -17.11 12.60
N HIS A 78 0.95 -16.67 13.66
CA HIS A 78 1.46 -16.73 15.04
C HIS A 78 2.87 -16.16 15.21
N GLN A 79 3.24 -15.17 14.38
CA GLN A 79 4.55 -14.54 14.41
C GLN A 79 4.64 -13.52 15.54
N THR A 80 5.86 -13.28 16.06
CA THR A 80 6.11 -12.27 17.07
C THR A 80 6.72 -11.04 16.43
N LEU A 81 6.05 -9.89 16.58
CA LEU A 81 6.56 -8.58 16.15
C LEU A 81 7.11 -7.81 17.34
N THR A 82 8.36 -7.36 17.24
CA THR A 82 9.00 -6.48 18.23
C THR A 82 9.26 -5.12 17.60
N ILE A 83 8.89 -4.05 18.29
CA ILE A 83 9.03 -2.66 17.83
C ILE A 83 9.99 -1.92 18.74
N SER A 84 10.88 -1.14 18.15
CA SER A 84 11.78 -0.24 18.88
C SER A 84 11.80 1.13 18.20
N LYS A 85 11.66 2.20 18.98
CA LYS A 85 11.68 3.58 18.51
C LYS A 85 12.70 4.38 19.33
N ASP A 86 13.57 5.11 18.63
CA ASP A 86 14.56 6.03 19.21
C ASP A 86 14.51 7.35 18.42
N ILE A 87 13.57 8.22 18.80
CA ILE A 87 13.23 9.43 18.10
C ILE A 87 13.79 10.63 18.85
N ILE A 88 14.62 11.42 18.17
CA ILE A 88 15.24 12.64 18.70
C ILE A 88 14.40 13.87 18.31
N TYR A 89 13.89 13.88 17.08
CA TYR A 89 13.13 14.97 16.48
C TYR A 89 11.72 14.50 16.19
N PRO A 90 10.71 14.89 16.98
CA PRO A 90 9.35 14.39 16.84
C PRO A 90 8.71 14.69 15.48
N TYR A 91 9.09 15.81 14.85
CA TYR A 91 8.53 16.26 13.59
C TYR A 91 9.61 16.39 12.53
N ILE A 92 9.36 15.82 11.36
CA ILE A 92 10.26 15.84 10.20
C ILE A 92 9.47 16.07 8.92
N TYR A 93 10.12 16.64 7.90
CA TYR A 93 9.58 16.70 6.55
C TYR A 93 9.89 15.40 5.82
N MET A 94 8.84 14.74 5.33
CA MET A 94 8.94 13.46 4.61
C MET A 94 7.75 13.29 3.66
N ASP A 95 7.94 12.57 2.57
CA ASP A 95 6.83 12.02 1.81
C ASP A 95 6.30 10.78 2.54
N ILE A 96 5.20 10.98 3.29
CA ILE A 96 4.61 9.94 4.14
C ILE A 96 4.13 8.75 3.30
N SER A 97 3.50 9.01 2.15
CA SER A 97 2.94 7.97 1.30
C SER A 97 4.04 7.05 0.78
N ARG A 98 5.15 7.61 0.30
CA ARG A 98 6.29 6.85 -0.20
C ARG A 98 7.05 6.13 0.91
N PHE A 99 7.16 6.75 2.07
CA PHE A 99 7.79 6.09 3.22
C PHE A 99 6.94 4.93 3.75
N THR A 100 5.62 5.10 3.80
CA THR A 100 4.66 4.03 4.12
C THR A 100 4.80 2.87 3.15
N GLU A 101 4.90 3.13 1.86
CA GLU A 101 5.09 2.11 0.82
C GLU A 101 6.39 1.31 1.03
N ILE A 102 7.49 2.00 1.37
CA ILE A 102 8.76 1.35 1.73
C ILE A 102 8.58 0.43 2.94
N ILE A 103 7.98 0.92 4.03
CA ILE A 103 7.76 0.15 5.27
C ILE A 103 6.92 -1.09 4.97
N LEU A 104 5.78 -0.95 4.30
CA LEU A 104 4.88 -2.05 4.01
C LEU A 104 5.52 -3.11 3.12
N ASN A 105 6.31 -2.72 2.12
CA ASN A 105 7.07 -3.66 1.30
C ASN A 105 8.08 -4.47 2.11
N LEU A 106 8.81 -3.85 3.03
CA LEU A 106 9.78 -4.55 3.87
C LEU A 106 9.11 -5.48 4.88
N ILE A 107 8.07 -4.98 5.58
CA ILE A 107 7.37 -5.77 6.61
C ILE A 107 6.62 -6.93 5.98
N SER A 108 5.91 -6.73 4.86
CA SER A 108 5.20 -7.81 4.16
C SER A 108 6.16 -8.88 3.66
N ASN A 109 7.36 -8.51 3.19
CA ASN A 109 8.41 -9.47 2.87
C ASN A 109 8.88 -10.24 4.12
N ALA A 110 9.13 -9.58 5.24
CA ALA A 110 9.50 -10.22 6.49
C ALA A 110 8.41 -11.23 6.94
N ILE A 111 7.14 -10.84 6.97
CA ILE A 111 6.00 -11.72 7.30
C ILE A 111 5.96 -12.93 6.36
N LYS A 112 6.16 -12.69 5.09
CA LYS A 112 6.04 -13.68 4.03
C LYS A 112 7.12 -14.76 4.11
N TYR A 113 8.38 -14.35 4.30
CA TYR A 113 9.55 -15.25 4.31
C TYR A 113 9.92 -15.77 5.69
N THR A 114 9.25 -15.34 6.73
CA THR A 114 9.33 -15.90 8.08
C THR A 114 8.31 -17.00 8.26
N GLY A 115 8.72 -18.13 8.81
CA GLY A 115 7.84 -19.25 9.10
C GLY A 115 6.84 -18.94 10.23
N GLU A 116 5.90 -19.85 10.44
CA GLU A 116 4.95 -19.80 11.56
C GLU A 116 5.70 -19.77 12.90
N GLY A 117 5.27 -18.92 13.83
CA GLY A 117 5.91 -18.73 15.14
C GLY A 117 7.23 -17.98 15.10
N GLY A 118 7.68 -17.51 13.92
CA GLY A 118 8.93 -16.77 13.79
C GLY A 118 8.87 -15.34 14.35
N THR A 119 9.99 -14.65 14.30
CA THR A 119 10.15 -13.32 14.91
C THR A 119 10.55 -12.28 13.88
N ILE A 120 9.85 -11.14 13.90
CA ILE A 120 10.13 -9.96 13.10
C ILE A 120 10.44 -8.80 14.05
N ARG A 121 11.50 -8.05 13.78
CA ARG A 121 11.86 -6.84 14.53
C ARG A 121 11.83 -5.65 13.59
N CYS A 122 11.11 -4.63 13.98
CA CYS A 122 11.06 -3.36 13.28
C CYS A 122 11.58 -2.26 14.19
N SER A 123 12.56 -1.50 13.74
CA SER A 123 13.10 -0.38 14.51
C SER A 123 13.18 0.87 13.65
N VAL A 124 12.81 1.99 14.26
CA VAL A 124 13.01 3.32 13.72
C VAL A 124 13.86 4.10 14.70
N ARG A 125 14.95 4.64 14.23
CA ARG A 125 15.78 5.54 15.04
C ARG A 125 16.23 6.75 14.22
N GLN A 126 16.53 7.82 14.91
CA GLN A 126 17.08 9.02 14.31
C GLN A 126 18.53 9.21 14.74
N LEU A 127 19.38 9.55 13.78
CA LEU A 127 20.73 9.99 14.08
C LEU A 127 20.71 11.52 14.29
N PRO A 128 21.59 12.05 15.16
CA PRO A 128 21.65 13.48 15.42
C PRO A 128 21.78 14.32 14.14
N ALA A 129 21.22 15.53 14.20
CA ALA A 129 21.24 16.44 13.07
C ALA A 129 22.68 16.74 12.61
N GLN A 130 22.86 16.73 11.30
CA GLN A 130 24.10 17.12 10.65
C GLN A 130 24.21 18.65 10.57
N LYS A 131 25.36 19.16 10.11
CA LYS A 131 25.63 20.60 10.00
C LYS A 131 24.66 21.34 9.07
N ASP A 132 24.00 20.61 8.15
CA ASP A 132 23.02 21.13 7.21
C ASP A 132 21.59 21.20 7.78
N GLY A 133 21.40 20.87 9.06
CA GLY A 133 20.10 20.87 9.72
C GLY A 133 19.20 19.67 9.40
N ARG A 134 19.74 18.63 8.75
CA ARG A 134 19.02 17.37 8.47
C ARG A 134 19.40 16.31 9.49
N CYS A 135 18.40 15.54 9.94
CA CYS A 135 18.62 14.29 10.66
C CYS A 135 18.57 13.12 9.67
N ILE A 136 19.09 11.98 10.08
CA ILE A 136 18.94 10.73 9.31
C ILE A 136 17.86 9.90 10.00
N GLN A 137 16.79 9.59 9.28
CA GLN A 137 15.79 8.62 9.69
C GLN A 137 16.27 7.24 9.26
N GLU A 138 16.56 6.35 10.21
CA GLU A 138 16.95 4.98 9.95
C GLU A 138 15.79 4.05 10.29
N LEU A 139 15.36 3.27 9.30
CA LEU A 139 14.40 2.16 9.42
C LEU A 139 15.16 0.85 9.29
N SER A 140 14.96 -0.08 10.22
CA SER A 140 15.49 -1.44 10.11
C SER A 140 14.37 -2.46 10.31
N VAL A 141 14.24 -3.39 9.37
CA VAL A 141 13.34 -4.53 9.46
C VAL A 141 14.19 -5.81 9.42
N SER A 142 14.10 -6.61 10.47
CA SER A 142 14.84 -7.85 10.62
C SER A 142 13.89 -9.00 10.88
N ASP A 143 14.15 -10.14 10.25
CA ASP A 143 13.42 -11.38 10.41
C ASP A 143 14.36 -12.56 10.69
N ASN A 144 13.84 -13.63 11.26
CA ASN A 144 14.53 -14.92 11.43
C ASN A 144 14.02 -15.98 10.43
N GLY A 145 13.66 -15.55 9.23
CA GLY A 145 13.11 -16.39 8.18
C GLY A 145 14.18 -17.20 7.43
N ILE A 146 13.84 -17.57 6.19
CA ILE A 146 14.71 -18.45 5.36
C ILE A 146 16.05 -17.82 4.97
N GLY A 147 16.17 -16.49 5.06
CA GLY A 147 17.35 -15.76 4.60
C GLY A 147 17.57 -15.85 3.08
N MET A 148 18.69 -15.37 2.60
CA MET A 148 19.05 -15.26 1.18
C MET A 148 20.50 -15.63 0.93
N SER A 149 20.75 -16.26 -0.24
CA SER A 149 22.11 -16.53 -0.71
C SER A 149 22.86 -15.24 -1.08
N GLU A 150 24.17 -15.22 -0.98
CA GLU A 150 24.99 -14.07 -1.37
C GLU A 150 24.82 -13.71 -2.85
N GLU A 151 24.59 -14.72 -3.70
CA GLU A 151 24.32 -14.50 -5.12
C GLU A 151 22.99 -13.77 -5.33
N PHE A 152 21.92 -14.20 -4.66
CA PHE A 152 20.62 -13.58 -4.76
C PHE A 152 20.60 -12.14 -4.21
N GLN A 153 21.33 -11.86 -3.13
CA GLN A 153 21.44 -10.51 -2.56
C GLN A 153 21.96 -9.47 -3.56
N LYS A 154 22.76 -9.86 -4.56
CA LYS A 154 23.27 -8.96 -5.60
C LYS A 154 22.16 -8.52 -6.57
N HIS A 155 21.13 -9.35 -6.73
CA HIS A 155 20.07 -9.19 -7.72
C HIS A 155 18.70 -8.88 -7.12
N ILE A 156 18.55 -8.83 -5.79
CA ILE A 156 17.26 -8.68 -5.10
C ILE A 156 16.50 -7.40 -5.48
N PHE A 157 17.20 -6.38 -5.94
CA PHE A 157 16.60 -5.11 -6.39
C PHE A 157 16.27 -5.07 -7.88
N GLU A 158 16.61 -6.10 -8.63
CA GLU A 158 16.24 -6.22 -10.04
C GLU A 158 14.77 -6.64 -10.14
N SER A 159 14.06 -6.03 -11.09
CA SER A 159 12.65 -6.29 -11.31
C SER A 159 12.41 -7.76 -11.69
N PHE A 160 11.33 -8.35 -11.17
CA PHE A 160 10.91 -9.74 -11.41
C PHE A 160 11.87 -10.81 -10.89
N THR A 161 12.86 -10.43 -10.10
CA THR A 161 13.85 -11.37 -9.55
C THR A 161 13.31 -12.08 -8.32
N ARG A 162 13.48 -13.43 -8.29
CA ARG A 162 13.08 -14.29 -7.17
C ARG A 162 14.11 -15.39 -6.95
N GLU A 163 14.38 -15.70 -5.70
CA GLU A 163 15.27 -16.83 -5.38
C GLU A 163 14.58 -18.17 -5.66
N ARG A 164 15.30 -19.13 -6.25
CA ARG A 164 14.76 -20.46 -6.60
C ARG A 164 14.22 -21.21 -5.39
N SER A 165 14.84 -21.07 -4.22
CA SER A 165 14.40 -21.65 -2.95
C SER A 165 13.00 -21.17 -2.54
N SER A 166 12.68 -19.89 -2.76
CA SER A 166 11.36 -19.32 -2.47
C SER A 166 10.28 -19.84 -3.42
N THR A 167 10.66 -20.20 -4.63
CA THR A 167 9.73 -20.79 -5.62
C THR A 167 9.35 -22.23 -5.24
N VAL A 168 10.28 -23.00 -4.68
CA VAL A 168 10.05 -24.37 -4.20
C VAL A 168 9.20 -24.37 -2.92
N SER A 169 9.34 -23.37 -2.05
CA SER A 169 8.56 -23.23 -0.81
C SER A 169 7.11 -22.72 -1.02
N GLY A 170 6.69 -22.46 -2.26
CA GLY A 170 5.32 -22.01 -2.56
C GLY A 170 5.02 -20.57 -2.14
N VAL A 171 6.02 -19.80 -1.75
CA VAL A 171 5.85 -18.40 -1.32
C VAL A 171 5.61 -17.53 -2.54
N GLU A 172 4.41 -16.96 -2.67
CA GLU A 172 4.02 -16.12 -3.81
C GLU A 172 4.57 -14.69 -3.73
N GLY A 173 4.92 -14.09 -4.88
CA GLY A 173 5.31 -12.68 -4.98
C GLY A 173 5.63 -12.26 -6.40
N THR A 174 5.49 -10.98 -6.69
CA THR A 174 5.72 -10.38 -8.01
C THR A 174 7.19 -10.20 -8.35
N GLY A 175 8.06 -10.08 -7.33
CA GLY A 175 9.47 -9.73 -7.50
C GLY A 175 9.71 -8.25 -7.86
N LEU A 176 8.70 -7.39 -7.69
CA LEU A 176 8.78 -5.95 -8.00
C LEU A 176 9.01 -5.08 -6.77
N GLY A 177 8.50 -5.49 -5.61
CA GLY A 177 8.49 -4.65 -4.41
C GLY A 177 9.87 -4.15 -3.97
N MET A 178 10.91 -4.98 -4.03
CA MET A 178 12.26 -4.56 -3.65
C MET A 178 12.91 -3.60 -4.66
N GLY A 179 12.59 -3.75 -5.94
CA GLY A 179 12.99 -2.78 -6.97
C GLY A 179 12.37 -1.40 -6.72
N ILE A 180 11.07 -1.36 -6.39
CA ILE A 180 10.35 -0.13 -6.02
C ILE A 180 10.97 0.48 -4.77
N VAL A 181 11.19 -0.30 -3.69
CA VAL A 181 11.85 0.18 -2.46
C VAL A 181 13.19 0.86 -2.76
N LYS A 182 14.06 0.23 -3.55
CA LYS A 182 15.36 0.82 -3.90
C LYS A 182 15.21 2.16 -4.61
N LYS A 183 14.32 2.23 -5.59
CA LYS A 183 14.06 3.45 -6.36
C LYS A 183 13.51 4.59 -5.50
N LEU A 184 12.52 4.29 -4.63
CA LEU A 184 11.97 5.28 -3.70
C LEU A 184 13.04 5.80 -2.73
N VAL A 185 13.88 4.91 -2.18
CA VAL A 185 14.98 5.29 -1.30
C VAL A 185 15.99 6.19 -2.03
N GLU A 186 16.35 5.85 -3.28
CA GLU A 186 17.23 6.68 -4.12
C GLU A 186 16.62 8.07 -4.38
N MET A 187 15.32 8.15 -4.70
CA MET A 187 14.60 9.41 -4.90
C MET A 187 14.57 10.27 -3.62
N MET A 188 14.46 9.64 -2.46
CA MET A 188 14.53 10.32 -1.15
C MET A 188 15.98 10.60 -0.71
N HIS A 189 16.96 10.46 -1.60
CA HIS A 189 18.39 10.65 -1.33
C HIS A 189 18.93 9.77 -0.20
N GLY A 190 18.32 8.61 0.00
CA GLY A 190 18.67 7.65 1.03
C GLY A 190 19.61 6.54 0.55
N GLU A 191 19.93 5.64 1.47
CA GLU A 191 20.67 4.41 1.20
C GLU A 191 19.93 3.20 1.77
N ILE A 192 20.06 2.04 1.11
CA ILE A 192 19.56 0.76 1.60
C ILE A 192 20.69 -0.23 1.73
N LYS A 193 20.75 -0.95 2.86
CA LYS A 193 21.71 -2.03 3.14
C LYS A 193 20.97 -3.30 3.48
N ILE A 194 21.55 -4.42 3.08
CA ILE A 194 21.04 -5.76 3.34
C ILE A 194 22.10 -6.55 4.07
N HIS A 195 21.67 -7.28 5.08
CA HIS A 195 22.47 -8.34 5.71
C HIS A 195 21.59 -9.57 5.82
N SER A 196 21.96 -10.66 5.18
CA SER A 196 21.18 -11.89 5.18
C SER A 196 22.08 -13.13 5.07
N ARG A 197 21.64 -14.22 5.70
CA ARG A 197 22.25 -15.56 5.55
C ARG A 197 21.16 -16.60 5.46
N VAL A 198 21.37 -17.58 4.61
CA VAL A 198 20.44 -18.71 4.45
C VAL A 198 20.25 -19.42 5.79
N GLY A 199 18.99 -19.55 6.23
CA GLY A 199 18.59 -20.16 7.48
C GLY A 199 18.73 -19.29 8.73
N GLU A 200 19.29 -18.08 8.64
CA GLU A 200 19.42 -17.14 9.77
C GLU A 200 18.46 -15.95 9.68
N GLY A 201 17.86 -15.72 8.49
CA GLY A 201 16.96 -14.59 8.23
C GLY A 201 17.63 -13.43 7.51
N SER A 202 16.95 -12.28 7.48
CA SER A 202 17.38 -11.09 6.77
C SER A 202 17.21 -9.84 7.61
N THR A 203 18.04 -8.83 7.36
CA THR A 203 17.92 -7.49 7.91
C THR A 203 18.09 -6.48 6.78
N PHE A 204 17.07 -5.65 6.59
CA PHE A 204 17.10 -4.51 5.70
C PHE A 204 17.21 -3.24 6.52
N THR A 205 18.17 -2.39 6.19
CA THR A 205 18.37 -1.10 6.85
C THR A 205 18.34 0.02 5.82
N ILE A 206 17.43 0.96 6.00
CA ILE A 206 17.24 2.14 5.14
C ILE A 206 17.57 3.39 5.94
N ARG A 207 18.29 4.32 5.33
CA ARG A 207 18.62 5.62 5.88
C ARG A 207 18.17 6.72 4.94
N ILE A 208 17.35 7.62 5.41
CA ILE A 208 16.82 8.75 4.63
C ILE A 208 17.17 10.06 5.35
N PRO A 209 17.80 11.02 4.67
CA PRO A 209 18.04 12.35 5.22
C PRO A 209 16.72 13.14 5.23
N CYS A 210 16.29 13.58 6.42
CA CYS A 210 15.05 14.32 6.60
C CYS A 210 15.33 15.70 7.16
N ARG A 211 14.64 16.74 6.68
CA ARG A 211 14.62 18.05 7.31
C ARG A 211 13.81 17.98 8.61
N ILE A 212 14.30 18.64 9.65
CA ILE A 212 13.57 18.75 10.91
C ILE A 212 12.45 19.77 10.71
N ALA A 213 11.25 19.44 11.19
CA ALA A 213 10.07 20.30 11.14
C ALA A 213 9.73 20.82 12.55
N ALA A 214 9.01 21.93 12.62
CA ALA A 214 8.39 22.39 13.84
C ALA A 214 6.96 21.84 14.01
N PHE A 215 6.43 21.85 15.21
CA PHE A 215 5.06 21.39 15.47
C PHE A 215 4.03 22.18 14.66
N GLU A 216 4.24 23.48 14.51
CA GLU A 216 3.36 24.39 13.77
C GLU A 216 3.22 23.98 12.30
N ASP A 217 4.26 23.40 11.71
CA ASP A 217 4.26 22.96 10.32
C ASP A 217 3.31 21.77 10.10
N THR A 218 3.03 20.98 11.12
CA THR A 218 2.12 19.82 11.05
C THR A 218 0.64 20.20 11.05
N GLN A 219 0.31 21.38 11.55
CA GLN A 219 -1.08 21.83 11.66
C GLN A 219 -1.70 22.33 10.36
N THR A 220 -0.87 22.63 9.38
CA THR A 220 -1.31 23.25 8.10
C THR A 220 -2.09 22.27 7.20
N LYS A 221 -2.11 20.97 7.45
CA LYS A 221 -2.77 19.93 6.61
C LYS A 221 -3.78 19.04 7.33
N ARG A 222 -4.12 19.28 8.58
CA ARG A 222 -5.31 18.64 9.17
C ARG A 222 -6.55 19.33 8.61
N ALA A 223 -6.88 19.10 7.33
CA ALA A 223 -8.24 19.22 6.87
C ALA A 223 -9.07 18.31 7.77
N GLN A 224 -10.03 18.91 8.45
CA GLN A 224 -10.90 18.27 9.44
C GLN A 224 -11.61 17.08 8.79
N VAL A 225 -11.10 15.88 8.99
CA VAL A 225 -11.93 14.69 8.86
C VAL A 225 -12.86 14.75 10.05
N HIS A 226 -14.06 15.27 9.83
CA HIS A 226 -15.13 15.25 10.82
C HIS A 226 -15.57 13.79 11.00
N PRO A 227 -15.39 13.18 12.17
CA PRO A 227 -15.85 11.81 12.45
C PRO A 227 -17.38 11.69 12.61
N ASN A 228 -18.13 12.75 12.33
CA ASN A 228 -19.58 12.76 12.32
C ASN A 228 -20.08 12.55 10.88
N GLY A 229 -19.94 11.35 10.37
CA GLY A 229 -20.61 10.92 9.15
C GLY A 229 -22.13 11.09 9.36
N LYS A 230 -22.73 12.11 8.76
CA LYS A 230 -24.17 12.11 8.53
C LYS A 230 -24.49 10.86 7.73
N PRO A 231 -25.60 10.14 8.01
CA PRO A 231 -25.96 8.97 7.23
C PRO A 231 -26.00 9.33 5.75
N LEU A 232 -25.30 8.56 4.93
CA LEU A 232 -25.24 8.75 3.47
C LEU A 232 -26.55 8.36 2.79
N ALA A 233 -27.39 7.56 3.46
CA ALA A 233 -28.64 7.07 2.96
C ALA A 233 -29.57 8.20 2.49
N GLY A 234 -30.08 8.07 1.27
CA GLY A 234 -30.95 9.04 0.63
C GLY A 234 -30.26 10.23 -0.04
N LYS A 235 -28.91 10.32 0.02
CA LYS A 235 -28.13 11.31 -0.70
C LYS A 235 -28.11 11.00 -2.20
N ARG A 236 -28.20 12.04 -3.03
CA ARG A 236 -28.20 11.93 -4.49
C ARG A 236 -26.81 12.16 -5.06
N ILE A 237 -26.34 11.19 -5.84
CA ILE A 237 -25.05 11.26 -6.52
C ILE A 237 -25.25 11.26 -8.02
N LEU A 238 -24.56 12.17 -8.71
CA LEU A 238 -24.39 12.11 -10.16
C LEU A 238 -23.04 11.46 -10.45
N LEU A 239 -23.07 10.27 -11.05
CA LEU A 239 -21.89 9.50 -11.44
C LEU A 239 -21.59 9.73 -12.92
N ALA A 240 -20.45 10.34 -13.25
CA ALA A 240 -19.97 10.46 -14.63
C ALA A 240 -18.94 9.35 -14.90
N GLU A 241 -19.34 8.28 -15.58
CA GLU A 241 -18.50 7.12 -15.90
C GLU A 241 -18.83 6.65 -17.33
N ASP A 242 -17.85 6.63 -18.21
CA ASP A 242 -17.96 6.26 -19.61
C ASP A 242 -17.98 4.75 -19.85
N ASN A 243 -17.37 3.98 -18.95
CA ASN A 243 -17.35 2.53 -19.03
C ASN A 243 -18.60 1.94 -18.36
N ASP A 244 -19.40 1.20 -19.15
CA ASP A 244 -20.65 0.60 -18.67
C ASP A 244 -20.45 -0.37 -17.50
N LEU A 245 -19.39 -1.19 -17.54
CA LEU A 245 -19.11 -2.16 -16.48
C LEU A 245 -18.68 -1.47 -15.18
N ASN A 246 -17.84 -0.44 -15.26
CA ASN A 246 -17.44 0.35 -14.11
C ASN A 246 -18.64 1.06 -13.49
N ALA A 247 -19.50 1.65 -14.34
CA ALA A 247 -20.72 2.30 -13.89
C ALA A 247 -21.65 1.33 -13.16
N GLU A 248 -21.87 0.13 -13.69
CA GLU A 248 -22.70 -0.90 -13.07
C GLU A 248 -22.19 -1.28 -11.67
N ILE A 249 -20.87 -1.50 -11.55
CA ILE A 249 -20.24 -1.84 -10.27
C ILE A 249 -20.37 -0.66 -9.27
N ALA A 250 -20.06 0.57 -9.72
CA ALA A 250 -20.11 1.75 -8.87
C ALA A 250 -21.54 2.03 -8.37
N ILE A 251 -22.54 1.93 -9.26
CA ILE A 251 -23.95 2.09 -8.90
C ILE A 251 -24.36 1.06 -7.86
N ALA A 252 -24.04 -0.23 -8.09
CA ALA A 252 -24.41 -1.29 -7.17
C ALA A 252 -23.82 -1.07 -5.76
N LEU A 253 -22.53 -0.70 -5.67
CA LEU A 253 -21.87 -0.42 -4.39
C LEU A 253 -22.46 0.80 -3.67
N LEU A 254 -22.75 1.87 -4.40
CA LEU A 254 -23.30 3.10 -3.82
C LEU A 254 -24.77 2.92 -3.38
N GLU A 255 -25.56 2.16 -4.13
CA GLU A 255 -26.95 1.85 -3.79
C GLU A 255 -27.03 0.90 -2.58
N GLU A 256 -26.06 -0.01 -2.40
CA GLU A 256 -25.95 -0.87 -1.21
C GLU A 256 -25.76 -0.03 0.07
N GLU A 257 -25.08 1.11 -0.03
CA GLU A 257 -24.94 2.10 1.06
C GLU A 257 -26.15 3.05 1.21
N GLY A 258 -27.21 2.82 0.44
CA GLY A 258 -28.45 3.58 0.49
C GLY A 258 -28.43 4.93 -0.24
N LEU A 259 -27.50 5.15 -1.14
CA LEU A 259 -27.38 6.34 -1.98
C LEU A 259 -28.31 6.24 -3.19
N LEU A 260 -28.75 7.39 -3.71
CA LEU A 260 -29.51 7.48 -4.95
C LEU A 260 -28.58 7.92 -6.07
N VAL A 261 -28.30 7.02 -7.04
CA VAL A 261 -27.29 7.26 -8.07
C VAL A 261 -27.97 7.49 -9.43
N GLU A 262 -27.59 8.58 -10.08
CA GLU A 262 -27.91 8.83 -11.49
C GLU A 262 -26.62 8.85 -12.30
N ARG A 263 -26.61 8.16 -13.46
CA ARG A 263 -25.42 8.06 -14.30
C ARG A 263 -25.47 9.04 -15.46
N ALA A 264 -24.32 9.69 -15.70
CA ALA A 264 -23.98 10.36 -16.94
C ALA A 264 -22.91 9.55 -17.66
N ALA A 265 -23.08 9.25 -18.94
CA ALA A 265 -22.14 8.41 -19.70
C ALA A 265 -20.84 9.14 -20.07
N ASP A 266 -20.81 10.46 -19.93
CA ASP A 266 -19.62 11.29 -20.18
C ASP A 266 -19.77 12.66 -19.49
N GLY A 267 -18.71 13.47 -19.55
CA GLY A 267 -18.69 14.79 -18.94
C GLY A 267 -19.68 15.79 -19.58
N VAL A 268 -19.98 15.64 -20.86
CA VAL A 268 -20.95 16.51 -21.55
C VAL A 268 -22.36 16.21 -21.03
N LYS A 269 -22.73 14.94 -20.94
CA LYS A 269 -24.02 14.54 -20.34
C LYS A 269 -24.11 14.91 -18.86
N CYS A 270 -23.02 14.81 -18.13
CA CYS A 270 -22.97 15.24 -16.74
C CYS A 270 -23.34 16.74 -16.63
N MET A 271 -22.76 17.60 -17.46
CA MET A 271 -23.08 19.03 -17.50
C MET A 271 -24.53 19.28 -17.90
N GLU A 272 -25.04 18.58 -18.92
CA GLU A 272 -26.43 18.72 -19.34
C GLU A 272 -27.43 18.33 -18.23
N MET A 273 -27.11 17.29 -17.45
CA MET A 273 -27.95 16.86 -16.33
C MET A 273 -27.91 17.86 -15.18
N LEU A 274 -26.74 18.44 -14.91
CA LEU A 274 -26.58 19.48 -13.89
C LEU A 274 -27.36 20.78 -14.25
N GLU A 275 -27.29 21.21 -15.51
CA GLU A 275 -28.01 22.40 -15.99
C GLU A 275 -29.54 22.24 -15.91
N LYS A 276 -30.03 21.02 -16.10
CA LYS A 276 -31.49 20.73 -16.04
C LYS A 276 -32.00 20.47 -14.61
N ALA A 277 -31.10 20.15 -13.69
CA ALA A 277 -31.44 19.84 -12.31
C ALA A 277 -31.70 21.11 -11.49
N PRO A 278 -32.65 21.08 -10.54
CA PRO A 278 -32.81 22.17 -9.58
C PRO A 278 -31.53 22.41 -8.77
N ALA A 279 -31.35 23.63 -8.26
CA ALA A 279 -30.21 23.91 -7.38
C ALA A 279 -30.21 22.95 -6.17
N HIS A 280 -29.03 22.36 -5.86
CA HIS A 280 -28.85 21.39 -4.77
C HIS A 280 -29.60 20.06 -4.95
N PHE A 281 -29.92 19.67 -6.18
CA PHE A 281 -30.56 18.37 -6.46
C PHE A 281 -29.62 17.21 -6.24
N TYR A 282 -28.34 17.34 -6.61
CA TYR A 282 -27.29 16.40 -6.33
C TYR A 282 -26.44 16.85 -5.13
N ASP A 283 -26.16 15.94 -4.22
CA ASP A 283 -25.32 16.20 -3.04
C ASP A 283 -23.82 16.08 -3.40
N LEU A 284 -23.47 15.25 -4.40
CA LEU A 284 -22.10 14.98 -4.84
C LEU A 284 -22.08 14.60 -6.32
N ILE A 285 -20.96 14.92 -6.97
CA ILE A 285 -20.62 14.45 -8.31
C ILE A 285 -19.36 13.58 -8.19
N LEU A 286 -19.41 12.35 -8.73
CA LEU A 286 -18.29 11.45 -8.88
C LEU A 286 -17.91 11.38 -10.36
N MET A 287 -16.60 11.52 -10.64
CA MET A 287 -16.05 11.48 -11.99
C MET A 287 -14.77 10.63 -12.02
#